data_70c0aa3e014f23d9d2b8b9234d11663d
#
_entry.id   70c0aa3e014f23d9d2b8b9234d11663d
#
_cell.length_a   1.000
_cell.length_b   1.000
_cell.length_c   1.000
_cell.angle_alpha   90.00
_cell.angle_beta   90.00
_cell.angle_gamma   90.00
#
_symmetry.space_group_name_H-M   'P 1'
#
loop_
_entity.id
_entity.type
_entity.pdbx_description
1 polymer ?
#
loop_
_entity_poly.entity_id
_entity_poly.type
_entity_poly.pdbx_seq_one_letter_code
_entity_poly.pdbx_strand_id
1 'polypeptide(L)'
;PELVLILILYYVGSDLINQAAIAMGYGRIEISGVVAGIWVLGVVQGAYATEVLRGAIQAIPPGQLEAARAFGMPPLMTLRRVTIPAMMSFATPGLANLWLIATKDTALLAIVGFSELTLETRQAAGSTRAYFTFFLAAGALYLLVTLFSGAIFARIEKWARRGQPSLREGGR
;
A
#
# COMPACT_ATOMS: atom_id res chain seq x y z
N PRO A 1 -12.36 6.19 9.38
CA PRO A 1 -11.18 6.19 10.26
C PRO A 1 -10.45 4.85 10.14
N GLU A 2 -9.24 4.89 9.62
CA GLU A 2 -8.43 3.70 9.34
C GLU A 2 -8.22 2.83 10.58
N LEU A 3 -8.02 3.45 11.73
CA LEU A 3 -7.91 2.73 13.00
C LEU A 3 -9.12 1.85 13.28
N VAL A 4 -10.33 2.36 13.05
CA VAL A 4 -11.57 1.59 13.29
C VAL A 4 -11.65 0.40 12.33
N LEU A 5 -11.28 0.58 11.06
CA LEU A 5 -11.22 -0.51 10.09
C LEU A 5 -10.20 -1.58 10.52
N ILE A 6 -9.02 -1.17 10.98
CA ILE A 6 -7.99 -2.08 11.49
C ILE A 6 -8.53 -2.90 12.67
N LEU A 7 -9.17 -2.25 13.63
CA LEU A 7 -9.76 -2.92 14.79
C LEU A 7 -10.87 -3.91 14.40
N ILE A 8 -11.79 -3.50 13.53
CA ILE A 8 -12.86 -4.38 13.05
C ILE A 8 -12.27 -5.58 12.31
N LEU A 9 -11.39 -5.36 11.33
CA LEU A 9 -10.80 -6.43 10.54
C LEU A 9 -9.98 -7.40 11.41
N TYR A 10 -9.27 -6.88 12.40
CA TYR A 10 -8.48 -7.72 13.31
C TYR A 10 -9.39 -8.54 14.23
N TYR A 11 -10.26 -7.91 15.01
CA TYR A 11 -11.08 -8.62 16.01
C TYR A 11 -12.17 -9.47 15.37
N VAL A 12 -12.95 -8.91 14.46
CA VAL A 12 -14.03 -9.64 13.79
C VAL A 12 -13.46 -10.70 12.85
N GLY A 13 -12.40 -10.37 12.10
CA GLY A 13 -11.75 -11.32 11.20
C GLY A 13 -11.14 -12.50 11.96
N SER A 14 -10.45 -12.25 13.07
CA SER A 14 -9.89 -13.32 13.93
C SER A 14 -10.99 -14.19 14.55
N ASP A 15 -12.10 -13.58 14.97
CA ASP A 15 -13.23 -14.32 15.54
C ASP A 15 -13.91 -15.20 14.49
N LEU A 16 -14.16 -14.68 13.29
CA LEU A 16 -14.75 -15.46 12.20
C LEU A 16 -13.86 -16.65 11.79
N ILE A 17 -12.54 -16.45 11.69
CA ILE A 17 -11.59 -17.52 11.38
C ILE A 17 -11.64 -18.60 12.47
N ASN A 18 -11.65 -18.19 13.74
CA ASN A 18 -11.73 -19.12 14.86
C ASN A 18 -13.07 -19.88 14.91
N GLN A 19 -14.19 -19.23 14.64
CA GLN A 19 -15.49 -19.89 14.55
C GLN A 19 -15.51 -20.94 13.42
N ALA A 20 -14.98 -20.58 12.25
CA ALA A 20 -14.87 -21.53 11.12
C ALA A 20 -13.96 -22.70 11.45
N ALA A 21 -12.82 -22.48 12.09
CA ALA A 21 -11.90 -23.55 12.51
C ALA A 21 -12.55 -24.51 13.51
N ILE A 22 -13.26 -23.99 14.50
CA ILE A 22 -13.99 -24.80 15.49
C ILE A 22 -15.11 -25.62 14.82
N ALA A 23 -15.86 -25.01 13.88
CA ALA A 23 -16.91 -25.70 13.13
C ALA A 23 -16.36 -26.84 12.25
N MET A 24 -15.10 -26.73 11.78
CA MET A 24 -14.41 -27.77 11.02
C MET A 24 -13.70 -28.83 11.91
N GLY A 25 -13.85 -28.74 13.23
CA GLY A 25 -13.23 -29.67 14.18
C GLY A 25 -11.78 -29.35 14.53
N TYR A 26 -11.23 -28.26 14.05
CA TYR A 26 -9.95 -27.72 14.50
C TYR A 26 -10.18 -26.88 15.76
N GLY A 27 -9.33 -26.97 16.75
CA GLY A 27 -9.41 -26.13 17.95
C GLY A 27 -9.24 -24.63 17.63
N ARG A 28 -9.14 -23.80 18.67
CA ARG A 28 -8.81 -22.38 18.48
C ARG A 28 -7.44 -22.24 17.85
N ILE A 29 -7.36 -21.45 16.79
CA ILE A 29 -6.12 -21.15 16.05
C ILE A 29 -5.57 -19.81 16.56
N GLU A 30 -4.34 -19.81 17.04
CA GLU A 30 -3.63 -18.57 17.34
C GLU A 30 -3.13 -17.97 16.02
N ILE A 31 -3.73 -16.83 15.62
CA ILE A 31 -3.32 -16.11 14.45
C ILE A 31 -2.08 -15.29 14.79
N SER A 32 -0.95 -15.58 14.14
CA SER A 32 0.27 -14.80 14.30
C SER A 32 -0.01 -13.32 14.02
N GLY A 33 0.46 -12.42 14.90
CA GLY A 33 0.31 -10.97 14.73
C GLY A 33 0.83 -10.47 13.39
N VAL A 34 1.92 -11.07 12.86
CA VAL A 34 2.46 -10.75 11.52
C VAL A 34 1.43 -11.06 10.43
N VAL A 35 0.85 -12.24 10.46
CA VAL A 35 -0.17 -12.66 9.46
C VAL A 35 -1.40 -11.78 9.56
N ALA A 36 -1.88 -11.51 10.77
CA ALA A 36 -3.01 -10.61 11.00
C ALA A 36 -2.73 -9.19 10.48
N GLY A 37 -1.55 -8.64 10.78
CA GLY A 37 -1.14 -7.31 10.33
C GLY A 37 -1.05 -7.21 8.80
N ILE A 38 -0.44 -8.20 8.13
CA ILE A 38 -0.36 -8.26 6.66
C ILE A 38 -1.77 -8.33 6.06
N TRP A 39 -2.65 -9.15 6.62
CA TRP A 39 -4.01 -9.30 6.12
C TRP A 39 -4.83 -8.02 6.26
N VAL A 40 -4.81 -7.40 7.44
CA VAL A 40 -5.56 -6.17 7.74
C VAL A 40 -5.08 -5.01 6.87
N LEU A 41 -3.76 -4.73 6.87
CA LEU A 41 -3.19 -3.67 6.03
C LEU A 41 -3.35 -3.99 4.55
N GLY A 42 -3.21 -5.25 4.15
CA GLY A 42 -3.39 -5.69 2.77
C GLY A 42 -4.79 -5.40 2.24
N VAL A 43 -5.84 -5.65 3.03
CA VAL A 43 -7.23 -5.34 2.65
C VAL A 43 -7.44 -3.83 2.53
N VAL A 44 -7.00 -3.05 3.52
CA VAL A 44 -7.17 -1.59 3.52
C VAL A 44 -6.41 -0.95 2.37
N GLN A 45 -5.14 -1.27 2.22
CA GLN A 45 -4.29 -0.72 1.16
C GLN A 45 -4.71 -1.23 -0.23
N GLY A 46 -5.21 -2.47 -0.32
CA GLY A 46 -5.77 -3.03 -1.55
C GLY A 46 -7.01 -2.27 -2.04
N ALA A 47 -7.88 -1.85 -1.11
CA ALA A 47 -9.04 -1.02 -1.44
C ALA A 47 -8.60 0.35 -2.02
N TYR A 48 -7.66 1.03 -1.36
CA TYR A 48 -7.12 2.30 -1.88
C TYR A 48 -6.37 2.12 -3.20
N ALA A 49 -5.58 1.05 -3.34
CA ALA A 49 -4.87 0.76 -4.59
C ALA A 49 -5.84 0.54 -5.75
N THR A 50 -7.01 -0.03 -5.51
CA THR A 50 -8.06 -0.21 -6.52
C THR A 50 -8.52 1.13 -7.08
N GLU A 51 -8.74 2.14 -6.23
CA GLU A 51 -9.12 3.47 -6.69
C GLU A 51 -7.99 4.19 -7.45
N VAL A 52 -6.75 4.06 -6.98
CA VAL A 52 -5.58 4.60 -7.70
C VAL A 52 -5.45 3.98 -9.09
N LEU A 53 -5.57 2.65 -9.19
CA LEU A 53 -5.48 1.94 -10.47
C LEU A 53 -6.65 2.28 -11.39
N ARG A 54 -7.87 2.39 -10.86
CA ARG A 54 -9.05 2.83 -11.61
C ARG A 54 -8.84 4.22 -12.20
N GLY A 55 -8.42 5.18 -11.38
CA GLY A 55 -8.13 6.54 -11.83
C GLY A 55 -7.01 6.57 -12.89
N ALA A 56 -5.97 5.75 -12.72
CA ALA A 56 -4.89 5.65 -13.69
C ALA A 56 -5.33 5.08 -15.04
N ILE A 57 -6.23 4.11 -15.06
CA ILE A 57 -6.81 3.57 -16.31
C ILE A 57 -7.68 4.63 -16.99
N GLN A 58 -8.48 5.37 -16.24
CA GLN A 58 -9.35 6.42 -16.78
C GLN A 58 -8.55 7.62 -17.32
N ALA A 59 -7.34 7.83 -16.82
CA ALA A 59 -6.44 8.89 -17.28
C ALA A 59 -5.74 8.57 -18.61
N ILE A 60 -5.85 7.34 -19.14
CA ILE A 60 -5.26 6.99 -20.43
C ILE A 60 -6.00 7.73 -21.55
N PRO A 61 -5.28 8.47 -22.42
CA PRO A 61 -5.91 9.12 -23.56
C PRO A 61 -6.68 8.13 -24.45
N PRO A 62 -7.96 8.36 -24.76
CA PRO A 62 -8.81 7.39 -25.48
C PRO A 62 -8.24 7.03 -26.87
N GLY A 63 -7.56 7.96 -27.53
CA GLY A 63 -6.92 7.70 -28.82
C GLY A 63 -5.88 6.58 -28.81
N GLN A 64 -5.24 6.27 -27.68
CA GLN A 64 -4.33 5.13 -27.58
C GLN A 64 -5.07 3.80 -27.68
N LEU A 65 -6.24 3.71 -27.05
CA LEU A 65 -7.08 2.50 -27.09
C LEU A 65 -7.79 2.36 -28.42
N GLU A 66 -8.20 3.47 -29.03
CA GLU A 66 -8.80 3.51 -30.38
C GLU A 66 -7.78 3.09 -31.43
N ALA A 67 -6.56 3.58 -31.37
CA ALA A 67 -5.48 3.17 -32.25
C ALA A 67 -5.19 1.65 -32.14
N ALA A 68 -5.11 1.12 -30.91
CA ALA A 68 -4.91 -0.32 -30.70
C ALA A 68 -6.03 -1.15 -31.37
N ARG A 69 -7.28 -0.70 -31.25
CA ARG A 69 -8.43 -1.35 -31.89
C ARG A 69 -8.37 -1.24 -33.43
N ALA A 70 -8.00 -0.07 -33.95
CA ALA A 70 -7.84 0.15 -35.40
C ALA A 70 -6.77 -0.79 -36.01
N PHE A 71 -5.71 -1.09 -35.25
CA PHE A 71 -4.69 -2.09 -35.63
C PHE A 71 -5.13 -3.54 -35.43
N GLY A 72 -6.40 -3.79 -35.05
CA GLY A 72 -6.92 -5.15 -34.84
C GLY A 72 -6.34 -5.87 -33.62
N MET A 73 -5.82 -5.16 -32.63
CA MET A 73 -5.26 -5.79 -31.44
C MET A 73 -6.38 -6.46 -30.61
N PRO A 74 -6.26 -7.77 -30.29
CA PRO A 74 -7.21 -8.44 -29.42
C PRO A 74 -7.11 -7.87 -27.97
N PRO A 75 -8.21 -7.96 -27.18
CA PRO A 75 -8.30 -7.31 -25.85
C PRO A 75 -7.13 -7.60 -24.91
N LEU A 76 -6.67 -8.85 -24.85
CA LEU A 76 -5.55 -9.25 -23.99
C LEU A 76 -4.21 -8.62 -24.45
N MET A 77 -4.01 -8.50 -25.74
CA MET A 77 -2.82 -7.83 -26.31
C MET A 77 -2.87 -6.34 -26.03
N THR A 78 -4.03 -5.70 -26.23
CA THR A 78 -4.27 -4.29 -25.90
C THR A 78 -3.99 -4.04 -24.42
N LEU A 79 -4.49 -4.91 -23.51
CA LEU A 79 -4.24 -4.81 -22.09
C LEU A 79 -2.73 -4.82 -21.77
N ARG A 80 -2.00 -5.82 -22.28
CA ARG A 80 -0.57 -6.01 -21.93
C ARG A 80 0.36 -5.00 -22.62
N ARG A 81 0.08 -4.58 -23.86
CA ARG A 81 1.00 -3.74 -24.66
C ARG A 81 0.65 -2.26 -24.65
N VAL A 82 -0.59 -1.91 -24.35
CA VAL A 82 -1.06 -0.52 -24.37
C VAL A 82 -1.55 -0.10 -22.98
N THR A 83 -2.59 -0.76 -22.45
CA THR A 83 -3.25 -0.30 -21.22
C THR A 83 -2.32 -0.35 -20.01
N ILE A 84 -1.69 -1.49 -19.72
CA ILE A 84 -0.80 -1.63 -18.54
C ILE A 84 0.39 -0.66 -18.62
N PRO A 85 1.16 -0.58 -19.71
CA PRO A 85 2.27 0.36 -19.78
C PRO A 85 1.83 1.83 -19.69
N ALA A 86 0.72 2.19 -20.33
CA ALA A 86 0.21 3.56 -20.29
C ALA A 86 -0.29 3.95 -18.89
N MET A 87 -1.07 3.08 -18.23
CA MET A 87 -1.58 3.37 -16.89
C MET A 87 -0.48 3.48 -15.84
N MET A 88 0.65 2.76 -15.99
CA MET A 88 1.73 2.77 -14.99
C MET A 88 2.29 4.17 -14.76
N SER A 89 2.35 5.02 -15.78
CA SER A 89 2.81 6.40 -15.63
C SER A 89 1.87 7.26 -14.77
N PHE A 90 0.56 6.95 -14.79
CA PHE A 90 -0.45 7.62 -13.98
C PHE A 90 -0.61 6.95 -12.59
N ALA A 91 -0.44 5.64 -12.51
CA ALA A 91 -0.58 4.89 -11.26
C ALA A 91 0.60 5.06 -10.30
N THR A 92 1.83 5.14 -10.83
CA THR A 92 3.05 5.12 -10.01
C THR A 92 3.09 6.19 -8.92
N PRO A 93 2.74 7.47 -9.15
CA PRO A 93 2.73 8.47 -8.08
C PRO A 93 1.71 8.16 -6.98
N GLY A 94 0.52 7.68 -7.34
CA GLY A 94 -0.52 7.28 -6.41
C GLY A 94 -0.12 6.08 -5.58
N LEU A 95 0.45 5.03 -6.20
CA LEU A 95 0.96 3.85 -5.51
C LEU A 95 2.14 4.19 -4.58
N ALA A 96 3.02 5.11 -4.99
CA ALA A 96 4.09 5.61 -4.14
C ALA A 96 3.55 6.30 -2.88
N ASN A 97 2.52 7.12 -3.03
CA ASN A 97 1.86 7.76 -1.89
C ASN A 97 1.19 6.73 -0.96
N LEU A 98 0.51 5.72 -1.51
CA LEU A 98 -0.07 4.63 -0.71
C LEU A 98 1.00 3.86 0.07
N TRP A 99 2.16 3.60 -0.52
CA TRP A 99 3.27 2.98 0.19
C TRP A 99 3.73 3.82 1.39
N LEU A 100 3.86 5.14 1.23
CA LEU A 100 4.24 6.05 2.30
C LEU A 100 3.18 6.12 3.41
N ILE A 101 1.90 6.03 3.05
CA ILE A 101 0.79 5.93 3.99
C ILE A 101 0.86 4.58 4.73
N ALA A 102 0.96 3.47 4.01
CA ALA A 102 1.06 2.13 4.58
C ALA A 102 2.21 2.02 5.59
N THR A 103 3.38 2.61 5.28
CA THR A 103 4.54 2.64 6.19
C THR A 103 4.20 3.30 7.53
N LYS A 104 3.37 4.33 7.53
CA LYS A 104 2.92 5.01 8.76
C LYS A 104 1.80 4.22 9.45
N ASP A 105 0.91 3.59 8.69
CA ASP A 105 -0.21 2.82 9.21
C ASP A 105 0.24 1.55 9.94
N THR A 106 1.44 1.04 9.68
CA THR A 106 2.01 -0.06 10.47
C THR A 106 2.06 0.28 11.97
N ALA A 107 2.28 1.54 12.34
CA ALA A 107 2.29 1.99 13.72
C ALA A 107 0.91 1.82 14.42
N LEU A 108 -0.19 1.82 13.67
CA LEU A 108 -1.54 1.59 14.21
C LEU A 108 -1.73 0.14 14.67
N LEU A 109 -0.95 -0.81 14.13
CA LEU A 109 -0.99 -2.21 14.55
C LEU A 109 -0.47 -2.42 15.98
N ALA A 110 0.30 -1.47 16.53
CA ALA A 110 0.71 -1.47 17.92
C ALA A 110 -0.48 -1.54 18.89
N ILE A 111 -1.65 -1.00 18.50
CA ILE A 111 -2.86 -0.96 19.32
C ILE A 111 -3.46 -2.35 19.48
N VAL A 112 -3.34 -3.20 18.46
CA VAL A 112 -3.79 -4.60 18.50
C VAL A 112 -2.71 -5.56 19.03
N GLY A 113 -1.62 -5.01 19.59
CA GLY A 113 -0.55 -5.81 20.19
C GLY A 113 0.44 -6.41 19.18
N PHE A 114 0.40 -5.96 17.91
CA PHE A 114 1.40 -6.38 16.92
C PHE A 114 2.76 -5.78 17.27
N SER A 115 3.78 -6.66 17.39
CA SER A 115 5.16 -6.24 17.65
C SER A 115 5.76 -5.61 16.39
N GLU A 116 5.76 -4.30 16.36
CA GLU A 116 6.34 -3.46 15.32
C GLU A 116 7.15 -2.31 15.97
N LEU A 117 7.77 -1.47 15.15
CA LEU A 117 8.71 -0.45 15.63
C LEU A 117 8.13 0.46 16.73
N THR A 118 6.86 0.87 16.63
CA THR A 118 6.23 1.78 17.61
C THR A 118 5.94 1.07 18.93
N LEU A 119 5.48 -0.19 18.89
CA LEU A 119 5.26 -0.99 20.10
C LEU A 119 6.57 -1.27 20.84
N GLU A 120 7.60 -1.72 20.12
CA GLU A 120 8.93 -1.98 20.69
C GLU A 120 9.57 -0.70 21.24
N THR A 121 9.44 0.41 20.52
CA THR A 121 9.88 1.73 21.00
C THR A 121 9.20 2.11 22.30
N ARG A 122 7.88 1.92 22.41
CA ARG A 122 7.11 2.23 23.62
C ARG A 122 7.53 1.36 24.81
N GLN A 123 7.77 0.07 24.58
CA GLN A 123 8.22 -0.84 25.61
C GLN A 123 9.64 -0.51 26.12
N ALA A 124 10.57 -0.26 25.19
CA ALA A 124 11.93 0.15 25.52
C ALA A 124 11.96 1.51 26.24
N ALA A 125 11.18 2.46 25.77
CA ALA A 125 11.06 3.77 26.42
C ALA A 125 10.48 3.66 27.84
N GLY A 126 9.48 2.80 28.02
CA GLY A 126 8.85 2.55 29.33
C GLY A 126 9.79 1.89 30.33
N SER A 127 10.56 0.89 29.91
CA SER A 127 11.52 0.19 30.77
C SER A 127 12.71 1.04 31.20
N THR A 128 13.18 1.91 30.30
CA THR A 128 14.35 2.77 30.54
C THR A 128 13.98 4.18 31.02
N ARG A 129 12.70 4.57 30.93
CA ARG A 129 12.19 5.94 31.12
C ARG A 129 12.79 6.99 30.17
N ALA A 130 13.44 6.59 29.09
CA ALA A 130 14.11 7.46 28.12
C ALA A 130 13.22 7.72 26.89
N TYR A 131 11.98 8.17 27.10
CA TYR A 131 10.96 8.35 26.06
C TYR A 131 11.46 9.19 24.88
N PHE A 132 12.06 10.36 25.17
CA PHE A 132 12.53 11.25 24.12
C PHE A 132 13.53 10.56 23.17
N THR A 133 14.51 9.85 23.74
CA THR A 133 15.56 9.18 22.96
C THR A 133 15.00 8.09 22.06
N PHE A 134 14.14 7.22 22.59
CA PHE A 134 13.58 6.12 21.83
C PHE A 134 12.58 6.58 20.75
N PHE A 135 11.71 7.55 21.07
CA PHE A 135 10.77 8.07 20.06
C PHE A 135 11.49 8.91 18.99
N LEU A 136 12.56 9.63 19.34
CA LEU A 136 13.40 10.32 18.35
C LEU A 136 14.09 9.33 17.43
N ALA A 137 14.64 8.23 17.97
CA ALA A 137 15.27 7.17 17.18
C ALA A 137 14.26 6.48 16.25
N ALA A 138 13.07 6.15 16.74
CA ALA A 138 12.01 5.60 15.92
C ALA A 138 11.58 6.56 14.79
N GLY A 139 11.40 7.84 15.10
CA GLY A 139 11.11 8.88 14.12
C GLY A 139 12.20 9.00 13.05
N ALA A 140 13.48 8.93 13.46
CA ALA A 140 14.58 8.91 12.51
C ALA A 140 14.56 7.67 11.60
N LEU A 141 14.24 6.49 12.12
CA LEU A 141 14.09 5.28 11.32
C LEU A 141 12.94 5.39 10.32
N TYR A 142 11.76 5.86 10.74
CA TYR A 142 10.63 6.13 9.83
C TYR A 142 11.00 7.12 8.74
N LEU A 143 11.74 8.19 9.10
CA LEU A 143 12.22 9.17 8.13
C LEU A 143 13.18 8.53 7.12
N LEU A 144 14.13 7.72 7.56
CA LEU A 144 15.07 7.02 6.68
C LEU A 144 14.34 6.09 5.70
N VAL A 145 13.39 5.28 6.19
CA VAL A 145 12.55 4.41 5.34
C VAL A 145 11.77 5.24 4.32
N THR A 146 11.20 6.35 4.75
CA THR A 146 10.42 7.25 3.87
C THR A 146 11.30 7.87 2.78
N LEU A 147 12.48 8.40 3.13
CA LEU A 147 13.40 9.00 2.18
C LEU A 147 13.94 7.97 1.18
N PHE A 148 14.34 6.80 1.68
CA PHE A 148 14.83 5.71 0.83
C PHE A 148 13.76 5.21 -0.14
N SER A 149 12.56 4.93 0.37
CA SER A 149 11.42 4.53 -0.46
C SER A 149 11.06 5.59 -1.49
N GLY A 150 11.02 6.87 -1.08
CA GLY A 150 10.77 7.99 -1.97
C GLY A 150 11.77 8.09 -3.12
N ALA A 151 13.06 7.85 -2.84
CA ALA A 151 14.10 7.83 -3.88
C ALA A 151 13.91 6.67 -4.87
N ILE A 152 13.48 5.49 -4.39
CA ILE A 152 13.16 4.35 -5.25
C ILE A 152 11.97 4.68 -6.14
N PHE A 153 10.86 5.15 -5.55
CA PHE A 153 9.66 5.48 -6.31
C PHE A 153 9.88 6.59 -7.33
N ALA A 154 10.70 7.60 -7.01
CA ALA A 154 11.07 8.64 -7.96
C ALA A 154 11.82 8.08 -9.19
N ARG A 155 12.65 7.04 -9.00
CA ARG A 155 13.30 6.35 -10.13
C ARG A 155 12.31 5.53 -10.95
N ILE A 156 11.39 4.81 -10.29
CA ILE A 156 10.33 4.04 -10.95
C ILE A 156 9.42 4.97 -11.76
N GLU A 157 9.03 6.10 -11.20
CA GLU A 157 8.21 7.10 -11.88
C GLU A 157 8.91 7.67 -13.13
N LYS A 158 10.19 8.04 -13.02
CA LYS A 158 10.99 8.46 -14.18
C LYS A 158 11.07 7.39 -15.25
N TRP A 159 11.16 6.12 -14.86
CA TRP A 159 11.18 5.01 -15.80
C TRP A 159 9.81 4.82 -16.46
N ALA A 160 8.72 4.86 -15.70
CA ALA A 160 7.35 4.71 -16.20
C ALA A 160 6.92 5.84 -17.15
N ARG A 161 7.46 7.04 -16.96
CA ARG A 161 7.18 8.21 -17.82
C ARG A 161 8.06 8.30 -19.08
N ARG A 162 8.96 7.34 -19.31
CA ARG A 162 9.81 7.35 -20.52
C ARG A 162 8.95 7.20 -21.76
N GLY A 163 9.06 8.18 -22.66
CA GLY A 163 8.31 8.21 -23.93
C GLY A 163 6.97 8.96 -23.86
N GLN A 164 6.62 9.57 -22.74
CA GLN A 164 5.48 10.49 -22.69
C GLN A 164 5.97 11.94 -22.89
N PRO A 165 5.25 12.76 -23.71
CA PRO A 165 5.55 14.19 -23.81
C PRO A 165 5.45 14.84 -22.44
N SER A 166 6.39 15.72 -22.09
CA SER A 166 6.30 16.49 -20.85
C SER A 166 5.08 17.42 -20.93
N LEU A 167 4.20 17.41 -19.94
CA LEU A 167 3.03 18.29 -19.85
C LEU A 167 3.40 19.79 -19.80
N ARG A 168 4.68 20.14 -19.87
CA ARG A 168 5.18 21.52 -19.87
C ARG A 168 5.16 22.21 -21.21
N GLU A 169 4.92 21.51 -22.35
CA GLU A 169 4.94 22.10 -23.68
C GLU A 169 3.57 22.48 -24.28
N GLY A 170 2.47 22.25 -23.53
CA GLY A 170 1.10 22.57 -23.98
C GLY A 170 0.61 23.98 -23.65
N GLY A 171 1.47 24.89 -23.21
CA GLY A 171 1.11 26.25 -22.77
C GLY A 171 1.85 27.34 -23.57
N ARG A 172 1.76 27.33 -24.89
CA ARG A 172 2.03 28.50 -25.74
C ARG A 172 1.01 28.60 -26.83
#